data_0f0a6777fb7ec0646c7bebb6fbf9a955
#
_entry.id   0f0a6777fb7ec0646c7bebb6fbf9a955
#
_cell.length_a   1.000
_cell.length_b   1.000
_cell.length_c   1.000
_cell.angle_alpha   90.00
_cell.angle_beta   90.00
_cell.angle_gamma   90.00
#
_symmetry.space_group_name_H-M   'P 1'
#
loop_
_entity.id
_entity.type
_entity.pdbx_description
1 polymer ?
#
loop_
_entity_poly.entity_id
_entity_poly.type
_entity_poly.pdbx_seq_one_letter_code
_entity_poly.pdbx_strand_id
1 'polypeptide(L)'
;MRNGDTIIDVGCHPGGWSQVAVEVTGLDGRVIGVDLEPCAPIDGVELVVGDITEKRTQDLIVEMLDGDPIHTIVSDISPSLTGQYERDQAISIDLVCAVMDFSFPILNPGGSFVTKIFQGRGIEGVVEAAKVRFSKVQRYSPEASRNSSSETFLVCVNKLPRARGFGQKETVAEFVERTMVESGIITEGEDEAELAGKVGFRVHRAARDQE
;
A
#
# COMPACT_ATOMS: atom_id res chain seq x y z
N MET A 1 -14.90 -0.71 7.54
CA MET A 1 -15.40 0.69 7.58
C MET A 1 -16.70 0.71 8.34
N ARG A 2 -16.97 1.77 9.13
CA ARG A 2 -18.16 1.97 9.97
C ARG A 2 -18.48 3.46 10.00
N ASN A 3 -19.68 3.82 10.45
CA ASN A 3 -20.03 5.22 10.67
C ASN A 3 -19.04 5.89 11.65
N GLY A 4 -18.58 7.09 11.32
CA GLY A 4 -17.61 7.85 12.09
C GLY A 4 -16.13 7.46 11.88
N ASP A 5 -15.83 6.48 11.02
CA ASP A 5 -14.44 6.10 10.73
C ASP A 5 -13.71 7.18 9.90
N THR A 6 -12.40 7.33 10.13
CA THR A 6 -11.49 8.09 9.26
C THR A 6 -10.83 7.14 8.28
N ILE A 7 -10.92 7.45 6.99
CA ILE A 7 -10.47 6.63 5.87
C ILE A 7 -9.44 7.40 5.04
N ILE A 8 -8.40 6.72 4.59
CA ILE A 8 -7.52 7.21 3.52
C ILE A 8 -7.71 6.32 2.29
N ASP A 9 -7.96 6.94 1.14
CA ASP A 9 -8.09 6.29 -0.17
C ASP A 9 -6.88 6.68 -1.03
N VAL A 10 -5.95 5.74 -1.23
CA VAL A 10 -4.71 5.92 -1.99
C VAL A 10 -4.90 5.41 -3.41
N GLY A 11 -4.67 6.28 -4.41
CA GLY A 11 -5.02 6.00 -5.79
C GLY A 11 -6.53 6.22 -6.00
N CYS A 12 -7.04 7.34 -5.48
CA CYS A 12 -8.49 7.57 -5.40
C CYS A 12 -9.15 7.88 -6.74
N HIS A 13 -8.40 8.32 -7.77
CA HIS A 13 -8.97 8.63 -9.09
C HIS A 13 -9.62 7.39 -9.74
N PRO A 14 -10.82 7.49 -10.32
CA PRO A 14 -11.68 8.67 -10.49
C PRO A 14 -12.63 8.96 -9.31
N GLY A 15 -12.55 8.27 -8.18
CA GLY A 15 -13.31 8.59 -6.97
C GLY A 15 -14.29 7.52 -6.50
N GLY A 16 -14.36 6.37 -7.18
CA GLY A 16 -15.35 5.34 -6.86
C GLY A 16 -15.24 4.78 -5.43
N TRP A 17 -14.03 4.54 -4.94
CA TRP A 17 -13.82 4.04 -3.60
C TRP A 17 -14.06 5.12 -2.53
N SER A 18 -13.65 6.35 -2.83
CA SER A 18 -13.93 7.51 -1.96
C SER A 18 -15.43 7.74 -1.77
N GLN A 19 -16.24 7.62 -2.83
CA GLN A 19 -17.71 7.73 -2.75
C GLN A 19 -18.31 6.68 -1.81
N VAL A 20 -17.92 5.41 -2.00
CA VAL A 20 -18.36 4.31 -1.12
C VAL A 20 -17.88 4.53 0.32
N ALA A 21 -16.67 5.05 0.52
CA ALA A 21 -16.15 5.36 1.85
C ALA A 21 -17.04 6.41 2.56
N VAL A 22 -17.41 7.50 1.88
CA VAL A 22 -18.32 8.53 2.44
C VAL A 22 -19.68 7.94 2.78
N GLU A 23 -20.26 7.12 1.89
CA GLU A 23 -21.56 6.48 2.15
C GLU A 23 -21.52 5.61 3.42
N VAL A 24 -20.42 4.89 3.64
CA VAL A 24 -20.27 3.98 4.79
C VAL A 24 -19.95 4.73 6.08
N THR A 25 -19.12 5.77 6.01
CA THR A 25 -18.65 6.51 7.20
C THR A 25 -19.67 7.58 7.65
N GLY A 26 -20.52 8.04 6.74
CA GLY A 26 -21.55 9.02 7.02
C GLY A 26 -21.00 10.41 7.36
N LEU A 27 -21.85 11.27 7.89
CA LEU A 27 -21.54 12.68 8.19
C LEU A 27 -20.51 12.85 9.33
N ASP A 28 -20.39 11.87 10.21
CA ASP A 28 -19.46 11.89 11.34
C ASP A 28 -18.08 11.30 10.95
N GLY A 29 -17.96 10.74 9.74
CA GLY A 29 -16.75 10.18 9.21
C GLY A 29 -15.90 11.19 8.48
N ARG A 30 -14.66 10.78 8.17
CA ARG A 30 -13.71 11.58 7.42
C ARG A 30 -13.08 10.76 6.31
N VAL A 31 -13.01 11.27 5.10
CA VAL A 31 -12.39 10.59 3.96
C VAL A 31 -11.36 11.51 3.31
N ILE A 32 -10.13 11.05 3.22
CA ILE A 32 -9.04 11.73 2.51
C ILE A 32 -8.65 10.87 1.31
N GLY A 33 -8.81 11.41 0.11
CA GLY A 33 -8.38 10.78 -1.14
C GLY A 33 -7.08 11.38 -1.63
N VAL A 34 -6.12 10.56 -2.07
CA VAL A 34 -4.86 11.00 -2.67
C VAL A 34 -4.60 10.29 -3.99
N ASP A 35 -4.23 11.04 -5.03
CA ASP A 35 -3.87 10.52 -6.35
C ASP A 35 -2.91 11.47 -7.07
N LEU A 36 -2.18 10.95 -8.06
CA LEU A 36 -1.40 11.76 -9.00
C LEU A 36 -2.32 12.59 -9.91
N GLU A 37 -3.45 12.02 -10.29
CA GLU A 37 -4.46 12.65 -11.14
C GLU A 37 -5.49 13.39 -10.28
N PRO A 38 -5.90 14.61 -10.67
CA PRO A 38 -6.92 15.33 -9.95
C PRO A 38 -8.30 14.66 -10.11
N CYS A 39 -8.96 14.37 -9.01
CA CYS A 39 -10.35 13.92 -9.01
C CYS A 39 -11.33 15.11 -9.12
N ALA A 40 -12.49 14.88 -9.74
CA ALA A 40 -13.61 15.79 -9.60
C ALA A 40 -14.01 15.90 -8.12
N PRO A 41 -14.45 17.08 -7.64
CA PRO A 41 -14.91 17.24 -6.26
C PRO A 41 -15.96 16.20 -5.89
N ILE A 42 -15.78 15.57 -4.73
CA ILE A 42 -16.70 14.58 -4.16
C ILE A 42 -17.13 15.11 -2.80
N ASP A 43 -18.44 15.25 -2.59
CA ASP A 43 -18.98 15.75 -1.33
C ASP A 43 -18.52 14.84 -0.16
N GLY A 44 -17.93 15.43 0.87
CA GLY A 44 -17.44 14.70 2.04
C GLY A 44 -16.06 14.07 1.88
N VAL A 45 -15.35 14.36 0.78
CA VAL A 45 -13.97 13.89 0.55
C VAL A 45 -12.99 15.06 0.48
N GLU A 46 -11.93 15.01 1.26
CA GLU A 46 -10.79 15.88 1.15
C GLU A 46 -9.81 15.30 0.13
N LEU A 47 -9.59 16.01 -0.99
CA LEU A 47 -8.78 15.51 -2.11
C LEU A 47 -7.39 16.14 -2.12
N VAL A 48 -6.36 15.31 -2.22
CA VAL A 48 -4.95 15.67 -2.32
C VAL A 48 -4.41 15.21 -3.68
N VAL A 49 -3.80 16.10 -4.43
CA VAL A 49 -3.04 15.75 -5.65
C VAL A 49 -1.58 15.61 -5.28
N GLY A 50 -1.03 14.42 -5.41
CA GLY A 50 0.36 14.14 -5.06
C GLY A 50 0.73 12.68 -5.19
N ASP A 51 2.05 12.43 -5.23
CA ASP A 51 2.60 11.08 -5.21
C ASP A 51 2.71 10.57 -3.77
N ILE A 52 2.01 9.48 -3.45
CA ILE A 52 2.06 8.89 -2.11
C ILE A 52 3.44 8.32 -1.74
N THR A 53 4.29 8.06 -2.73
CA THR A 53 5.68 7.62 -2.48
C THR A 53 6.58 8.78 -2.04
N GLU A 54 6.17 10.03 -2.29
CA GLU A 54 6.90 11.21 -1.89
C GLU A 54 6.61 11.62 -0.44
N LYS A 55 7.68 11.85 0.31
CA LYS A 55 7.60 12.29 1.72
C LYS A 55 6.74 13.53 1.91
N ARG A 56 6.80 14.47 0.97
CA ARG A 56 6.00 15.71 1.00
C ARG A 56 4.49 15.43 1.01
N THR A 57 4.03 14.50 0.17
CA THR A 57 2.62 14.12 0.11
C THR A 57 2.20 13.40 1.39
N GLN A 58 3.05 12.49 1.88
CA GLN A 58 2.82 11.78 3.14
C GLN A 58 2.70 12.75 4.32
N ASP A 59 3.62 13.71 4.43
CA ASP A 59 3.61 14.72 5.50
C ASP A 59 2.36 15.60 5.45
N LEU A 60 1.93 16.00 4.25
CA LEU A 60 0.69 16.77 4.07
C LEU A 60 -0.53 15.99 4.59
N ILE A 61 -0.65 14.69 4.26
CA ILE A 61 -1.75 13.86 4.74
C ILE A 61 -1.71 13.75 6.27
N VAL A 62 -0.52 13.54 6.85
CA VAL A 62 -0.37 13.46 8.32
C VAL A 62 -0.72 14.78 8.99
N GLU A 63 -0.34 15.93 8.39
CA GLU A 63 -0.72 17.24 8.88
C GLU A 63 -2.24 17.48 8.81
N MET A 64 -2.88 17.10 7.69
CA MET A 64 -4.33 17.18 7.55
C MET A 64 -5.09 16.37 8.59
N LEU A 65 -4.55 15.21 8.99
CA LEU A 65 -5.17 14.36 10.03
C LEU A 65 -5.19 15.02 11.40
N ASP A 66 -4.23 15.89 11.72
CA ASP A 66 -4.14 16.64 13.00
C ASP A 66 -4.30 15.73 14.25
N GLY A 67 -3.79 14.50 14.16
CA GLY A 67 -3.87 13.51 15.23
C GLY A 67 -5.12 12.65 15.24
N ASP A 68 -6.03 12.82 14.29
CA ASP A 68 -7.21 11.96 14.15
C ASP A 68 -6.82 10.49 13.97
N PRO A 69 -7.53 9.56 14.62
CA PRO A 69 -7.26 8.14 14.47
C PRO A 69 -7.66 7.65 13.08
N ILE A 70 -6.79 6.89 12.42
CA ILE A 70 -7.08 6.28 11.12
C ILE A 70 -7.59 4.86 11.33
N HIS A 71 -8.79 4.58 10.81
CA HIS A 71 -9.49 3.31 10.98
C HIS A 71 -9.28 2.37 9.81
N THR A 72 -9.22 2.91 8.59
CA THR A 72 -9.03 2.11 7.38
C THR A 72 -8.20 2.88 6.36
N ILE A 73 -7.29 2.17 5.70
CA ILE A 73 -6.60 2.65 4.50
C ILE A 73 -6.94 1.69 3.38
N VAL A 74 -7.44 2.23 2.29
CA VAL A 74 -7.67 1.49 1.05
C VAL A 74 -6.72 1.99 -0.03
N SER A 75 -6.30 1.12 -0.93
CA SER A 75 -5.42 1.49 -2.03
C SER A 75 -5.79 0.73 -3.30
N ASP A 76 -6.18 1.48 -4.31
CA ASP A 76 -6.38 0.99 -5.68
C ASP A 76 -5.27 1.47 -6.62
N ILE A 77 -4.11 1.84 -6.06
CA ILE A 77 -2.97 2.33 -6.81
C ILE A 77 -2.50 1.29 -7.84
N SER A 78 -2.21 1.76 -9.03
CA SER A 78 -1.76 0.91 -10.13
C SER A 78 -0.60 1.56 -10.87
N PRO A 79 0.41 0.81 -11.31
CA PRO A 79 1.44 1.36 -12.16
C PRO A 79 0.87 1.74 -13.53
N SER A 80 1.55 2.66 -14.21
CA SER A 80 1.34 2.84 -15.66
C SER A 80 1.79 1.58 -16.38
N LEU A 81 0.84 0.86 -16.96
CA LEU A 81 1.10 -0.43 -17.59
C LEU A 81 2.02 -0.28 -18.80
N THR A 82 3.13 -0.98 -18.81
CA THR A 82 4.09 -1.03 -19.91
C THR A 82 3.74 -2.11 -20.93
N GLY A 83 2.84 -3.04 -20.59
CA GLY A 83 2.51 -4.25 -21.34
C GLY A 83 3.51 -5.38 -21.13
N GLN A 84 4.54 -5.19 -20.31
CA GLN A 84 5.49 -6.23 -19.91
C GLN A 84 5.08 -6.73 -18.52
N TYR A 85 4.45 -7.89 -18.48
CA TYR A 85 3.83 -8.44 -17.27
C TYR A 85 4.77 -8.46 -16.05
N GLU A 86 5.99 -8.98 -16.21
CA GLU A 86 6.95 -9.08 -15.10
C GLU A 86 7.36 -7.71 -14.54
N ARG A 87 7.52 -6.73 -15.44
CA ARG A 87 7.85 -5.35 -15.05
C ARG A 87 6.68 -4.67 -14.35
N ASP A 88 5.50 -4.78 -14.92
CA ASP A 88 4.29 -4.16 -14.36
C ASP A 88 3.97 -4.76 -12.98
N GLN A 89 4.17 -6.06 -12.82
CA GLN A 89 4.01 -6.76 -11.55
C GLN A 89 5.04 -6.31 -10.50
N ALA A 90 6.30 -6.16 -10.89
CA ALA A 90 7.35 -5.69 -10.00
C ALA A 90 7.07 -4.26 -9.50
N ILE A 91 6.72 -3.34 -10.40
CA ILE A 91 6.35 -1.96 -10.02
C ILE A 91 5.12 -1.96 -9.10
N SER A 92 4.15 -2.85 -9.33
CA SER A 92 2.98 -2.98 -8.44
C SER A 92 3.39 -3.39 -7.02
N ILE A 93 4.38 -4.28 -6.86
CA ILE A 93 4.91 -4.67 -5.54
C ILE A 93 5.58 -3.48 -4.87
N ASP A 94 6.43 -2.74 -5.59
CA ASP A 94 7.12 -1.55 -5.06
C ASP A 94 6.12 -0.50 -4.55
N LEU A 95 5.07 -0.22 -5.33
CA LEU A 95 4.01 0.69 -4.95
C LEU A 95 3.28 0.21 -3.68
N VAL A 96 2.94 -1.08 -3.62
CA VAL A 96 2.28 -1.66 -2.43
C VAL A 96 3.18 -1.58 -1.21
N CYS A 97 4.48 -1.86 -1.34
CA CYS A 97 5.46 -1.71 -0.24
C CYS A 97 5.50 -0.27 0.26
N ALA A 98 5.58 0.71 -0.65
CA ALA A 98 5.59 2.14 -0.29
C ALA A 98 4.30 2.56 0.44
N VAL A 99 3.13 2.11 -0.04
CA VAL A 99 1.85 2.38 0.62
C VAL A 99 1.78 1.71 1.99
N MET A 100 2.31 0.49 2.15
CA MET A 100 2.38 -0.19 3.43
C MET A 100 3.31 0.55 4.41
N ASP A 101 4.48 1.02 3.96
CA ASP A 101 5.43 1.77 4.78
C ASP A 101 4.84 3.10 5.27
N PHE A 102 4.07 3.78 4.43
CA PHE A 102 3.29 4.94 4.83
C PHE A 102 2.17 4.57 5.82
N SER A 103 1.42 3.51 5.53
CA SER A 103 0.19 3.15 6.25
C SER A 103 0.43 2.58 7.64
N PHE A 104 1.44 1.73 7.79
CA PHE A 104 1.63 0.97 9.03
C PHE A 104 1.93 1.82 10.27
N PRO A 105 2.73 2.90 10.19
CA PRO A 105 2.94 3.77 11.34
C PRO A 105 1.69 4.52 11.79
N ILE A 106 0.85 4.97 10.84
CA ILE A 106 -0.26 5.89 11.10
C ILE A 106 -1.61 5.19 11.32
N LEU A 107 -1.80 3.98 10.76
CA LEU A 107 -3.02 3.20 10.96
C LEU A 107 -3.16 2.75 12.42
N ASN A 108 -4.29 2.98 13.03
CA ASN A 108 -4.53 2.62 14.43
C ASN A 108 -4.53 1.10 14.65
N PRO A 109 -4.12 0.63 15.85
CA PRO A 109 -4.38 -0.75 16.26
C PRO A 109 -5.87 -1.09 16.13
N GLY A 110 -6.16 -2.27 15.61
CA GLY A 110 -7.54 -2.66 15.27
C GLY A 110 -8.00 -2.24 13.88
N GLY A 111 -7.30 -1.31 13.23
CA GLY A 111 -7.61 -0.82 11.89
C GLY A 111 -7.44 -1.85 10.79
N SER A 112 -7.86 -1.49 9.59
CA SER A 112 -7.84 -2.34 8.40
C SER A 112 -7.05 -1.70 7.27
N PHE A 113 -6.41 -2.54 6.46
CA PHE A 113 -5.67 -2.13 5.26
C PHE A 113 -6.11 -2.99 4.08
N VAL A 114 -6.46 -2.38 2.97
CA VAL A 114 -6.82 -3.09 1.74
C VAL A 114 -6.03 -2.51 0.58
N THR A 115 -5.36 -3.33 -0.19
CA THR A 115 -4.62 -2.86 -1.35
C THR A 115 -4.78 -3.78 -2.54
N LYS A 116 -4.87 -3.22 -3.74
CA LYS A 116 -4.71 -3.97 -4.98
C LYS A 116 -3.25 -4.35 -5.15
N ILE A 117 -3.01 -5.54 -5.68
CA ILE A 117 -1.68 -6.06 -6.00
C ILE A 117 -1.78 -7.00 -7.21
N PHE A 118 -0.76 -6.99 -8.05
CA PHE A 118 -0.67 -7.95 -9.16
C PHE A 118 -0.11 -9.28 -8.66
N GLN A 119 -0.75 -10.38 -9.09
CA GLN A 119 -0.24 -11.72 -8.80
C GLN A 119 1.11 -11.93 -9.51
N GLY A 120 2.01 -12.67 -8.88
CA GLY A 120 3.31 -13.00 -9.44
C GLY A 120 4.41 -13.10 -8.40
N ARG A 121 5.66 -12.97 -8.85
CA ARG A 121 6.84 -13.10 -7.97
C ARG A 121 6.85 -12.00 -6.90
N GLY A 122 7.20 -12.35 -5.67
CA GLY A 122 7.29 -11.40 -4.55
C GLY A 122 5.99 -11.15 -3.79
N ILE A 123 4.81 -11.52 -4.32
CA ILE A 123 3.54 -11.34 -3.60
C ILE A 123 3.53 -12.06 -2.25
N GLU A 124 4.20 -13.21 -2.13
CA GLU A 124 4.27 -13.97 -0.87
C GLU A 124 5.03 -13.18 0.19
N GLY A 125 6.11 -12.47 -0.17
CA GLY A 125 6.84 -11.58 0.74
C GLY A 125 5.94 -10.46 1.27
N VAL A 126 5.14 -9.84 0.40
CA VAL A 126 4.15 -8.81 0.79
C VAL A 126 3.09 -9.39 1.73
N VAL A 127 2.60 -10.59 1.44
CA VAL A 127 1.63 -11.29 2.30
C VAL A 127 2.23 -11.58 3.68
N GLU A 128 3.49 -12.05 3.75
CA GLU A 128 4.17 -12.28 5.03
C GLU A 128 4.41 -10.97 5.79
N ALA A 129 4.80 -9.89 5.10
CA ALA A 129 4.90 -8.55 5.72
C ALA A 129 3.57 -8.08 6.32
N ALA A 130 2.46 -8.38 5.67
CA ALA A 130 1.13 -8.10 6.22
C ALA A 130 0.78 -9.00 7.41
N LYS A 131 1.08 -10.31 7.36
CA LYS A 131 0.78 -11.27 8.44
C LYS A 131 1.46 -10.96 9.75
N VAL A 132 2.65 -10.36 9.73
CA VAL A 132 3.35 -9.94 10.95
C VAL A 132 2.75 -8.68 11.58
N ARG A 133 1.93 -7.94 10.85
CA ARG A 133 1.29 -6.68 11.27
C ARG A 133 -0.20 -6.80 11.57
N PHE A 134 -0.91 -7.76 10.95
CA PHE A 134 -2.35 -7.92 11.07
C PHE A 134 -2.71 -9.32 11.60
N SER A 135 -3.80 -9.41 12.33
CA SER A 135 -4.28 -10.69 12.86
C SER A 135 -4.96 -11.56 11.79
N LYS A 136 -5.47 -10.94 10.74
CA LYS A 136 -6.12 -11.62 9.62
C LYS A 136 -5.69 -10.98 8.30
N VAL A 137 -5.16 -11.81 7.41
CA VAL A 137 -4.74 -11.42 6.05
C VAL A 137 -5.35 -12.41 5.07
N GLN A 138 -6.01 -11.90 4.04
CA GLN A 138 -6.68 -12.69 3.01
C GLN A 138 -6.41 -12.08 1.64
N ARG A 139 -6.24 -12.92 0.62
CA ARG A 139 -6.34 -12.50 -0.79
C ARG A 139 -7.79 -12.62 -1.23
N TYR A 140 -8.25 -11.64 -1.96
CA TYR A 140 -9.61 -11.60 -2.50
C TYR A 140 -9.58 -11.18 -3.96
N SER A 141 -10.15 -11.99 -4.83
CA SER A 141 -10.35 -11.67 -6.24
C SER A 141 -11.85 -11.52 -6.48
N PRO A 142 -12.33 -10.30 -6.81
CA PRO A 142 -13.74 -10.09 -7.10
C PRO A 142 -14.21 -10.90 -8.30
N GLU A 143 -15.43 -11.42 -8.26
CA GLU A 143 -16.06 -12.14 -9.39
C GLU A 143 -16.17 -11.27 -10.66
N ALA A 144 -16.28 -9.94 -10.46
CA ALA A 144 -16.32 -8.95 -11.54
C ALA A 144 -14.96 -8.75 -12.23
N SER A 145 -13.85 -9.23 -11.65
CA SER A 145 -12.55 -9.20 -12.31
C SER A 145 -12.58 -10.12 -13.53
N ARG A 146 -12.12 -9.58 -14.67
CA ARG A 146 -12.06 -10.41 -15.90
C ARG A 146 -11.17 -11.62 -15.64
N ASN A 147 -11.55 -12.79 -16.16
CA ASN A 147 -10.85 -14.08 -15.96
C ASN A 147 -9.35 -14.06 -16.34
N SER A 148 -8.89 -13.01 -17.03
CA SER A 148 -7.50 -12.79 -17.42
C SER A 148 -6.78 -11.72 -16.58
N SER A 149 -7.44 -11.12 -15.58
CA SER A 149 -6.81 -10.09 -14.73
C SER A 149 -5.85 -10.74 -13.74
N SER A 150 -4.62 -10.25 -13.71
CA SER A 150 -3.63 -10.62 -12.70
C SER A 150 -3.85 -9.90 -11.37
N GLU A 151 -4.86 -9.04 -11.28
CA GLU A 151 -5.16 -8.23 -10.11
C GLU A 151 -5.84 -9.05 -9.02
N THR A 152 -5.40 -8.83 -7.80
CA THR A 152 -6.04 -9.35 -6.59
C THR A 152 -5.96 -8.29 -5.51
N PHE A 153 -6.80 -8.41 -4.49
CA PHE A 153 -6.77 -7.52 -3.33
C PHE A 153 -6.19 -8.26 -2.13
N LEU A 154 -5.29 -7.60 -1.42
CA LEU A 154 -4.82 -8.02 -0.12
C LEU A 154 -5.67 -7.31 0.94
N VAL A 155 -6.44 -8.09 1.68
CA VAL A 155 -7.35 -7.60 2.73
C VAL A 155 -6.75 -7.95 4.08
N CYS A 156 -6.34 -6.91 4.83
CA CYS A 156 -5.70 -7.01 6.13
C CYS A 156 -6.62 -6.41 7.19
N VAL A 157 -6.96 -7.18 8.20
CA VAL A 157 -7.93 -6.78 9.23
C VAL A 157 -7.30 -6.90 10.61
N ASN A 158 -7.64 -5.95 11.47
CA ASN A 158 -7.22 -5.89 12.87
C ASN A 158 -5.70 -5.78 13.00
N LYS A 159 -5.18 -4.58 12.71
CA LYS A 159 -3.77 -4.24 12.90
C LYS A 159 -3.34 -4.50 14.33
N LEU A 160 -2.23 -5.19 14.50
CA LEU A 160 -1.63 -5.48 15.80
C LEU A 160 -0.97 -4.21 16.38
N PRO A 161 -1.00 -4.02 17.70
CA PRO A 161 -0.33 -2.90 18.35
C PRO A 161 1.19 -2.89 18.14
N ARG A 162 1.76 -4.08 17.96
CA ARG A 162 3.20 -4.27 17.65
C ARG A 162 3.36 -5.31 16.56
N ALA A 163 4.29 -5.04 15.64
CA ALA A 163 4.67 -6.01 14.63
C ALA A 163 5.42 -7.20 15.25
N ARG A 164 5.31 -8.36 14.62
CA ARG A 164 6.05 -9.56 14.98
C ARG A 164 7.18 -9.79 13.96
N GLY A 165 8.44 -9.82 14.41
CA GLY A 165 9.55 -10.24 13.55
C GLY A 165 10.07 -9.20 12.55
N PHE A 166 9.61 -7.95 12.60
CA PHE A 166 10.21 -6.84 11.86
C PHE A 166 11.44 -6.30 12.59
N GLY A 167 12.50 -5.98 11.87
CA GLY A 167 13.61 -5.19 12.38
C GLY A 167 13.16 -3.80 12.82
N GLN A 168 13.85 -3.19 13.79
CA GLN A 168 13.42 -1.90 14.38
C GLN A 168 13.32 -0.73 13.39
N LYS A 169 13.96 -0.83 12.22
CA LYS A 169 13.98 0.19 11.15
C LYS A 169 13.81 -0.43 9.77
N GLU A 170 13.38 -1.69 9.70
CA GLU A 170 13.21 -2.42 8.45
C GLU A 170 11.96 -1.90 7.73
N THR A 171 12.11 -1.50 6.49
CA THR A 171 11.00 -1.16 5.59
C THR A 171 10.28 -2.42 5.11
N VAL A 172 9.08 -2.28 4.58
CA VAL A 172 8.35 -3.42 3.99
C VAL A 172 9.10 -3.97 2.79
N ALA A 173 9.70 -3.11 1.97
CA ALA A 173 10.51 -3.53 0.82
C ALA A 173 11.71 -4.38 1.26
N GLU A 174 12.48 -3.94 2.25
CA GLU A 174 13.61 -4.71 2.82
C GLU A 174 13.16 -6.05 3.42
N PHE A 175 12.03 -6.07 4.09
CA PHE A 175 11.45 -7.32 4.62
C PHE A 175 11.06 -8.29 3.49
N VAL A 176 10.44 -7.79 2.43
CA VAL A 176 10.04 -8.59 1.27
C VAL A 176 11.28 -9.15 0.57
N GLU A 177 12.31 -8.33 0.33
CA GLU A 177 13.58 -8.75 -0.27
C GLU A 177 14.24 -9.86 0.56
N ARG A 178 14.39 -9.64 1.87
CA ARG A 178 14.95 -10.65 2.78
C ARG A 178 14.18 -11.97 2.74
N THR A 179 12.84 -11.89 2.75
CA THR A 179 11.97 -13.07 2.69
C THR A 179 12.16 -13.83 1.38
N MET A 180 12.38 -13.13 0.27
CA MET A 180 12.62 -13.74 -1.04
C MET A 180 13.98 -14.42 -1.11
N VAL A 181 15.02 -13.83 -0.50
CA VAL A 181 16.35 -14.45 -0.36
C VAL A 181 16.25 -15.72 0.50
N GLU A 182 15.66 -15.62 1.69
CA GLU A 182 15.50 -16.76 2.61
C GLU A 182 14.71 -17.93 2.00
N SER A 183 13.75 -17.64 1.12
CA SER A 183 12.98 -18.66 0.40
C SER A 183 13.63 -19.16 -0.88
N GLY A 184 14.82 -18.65 -1.25
CA GLY A 184 15.56 -19.05 -2.45
C GLY A 184 14.93 -18.58 -3.76
N ILE A 185 14.04 -17.59 -3.71
CA ILE A 185 13.43 -16.99 -4.91
C ILE A 185 14.44 -16.10 -5.63
N ILE A 186 15.31 -15.42 -4.86
CA ILE A 186 16.46 -14.64 -5.34
C ILE A 186 17.72 -15.08 -4.60
N THR A 187 18.90 -14.88 -5.21
CA THR A 187 20.21 -15.17 -4.60
C THR A 187 20.86 -13.88 -4.07
N GLU A 188 21.53 -13.96 -2.91
CA GLU A 188 22.32 -12.86 -2.39
C GLU A 188 23.42 -12.50 -3.39
N GLY A 189 23.52 -11.22 -3.77
CA GLY A 189 24.59 -10.68 -4.63
C GLY A 189 24.26 -10.66 -6.13
N GLU A 190 23.03 -10.88 -6.55
CA GLU A 190 22.58 -10.47 -7.89
C GLU A 190 22.63 -8.94 -7.93
N ASP A 191 23.37 -8.36 -8.92
CA ASP A 191 23.52 -6.91 -9.08
C ASP A 191 22.14 -6.22 -9.15
N GLU A 192 22.02 -5.03 -8.51
CA GLU A 192 20.79 -4.24 -8.46
C GLU A 192 20.16 -4.02 -9.87
N ALA A 193 21.00 -3.99 -10.93
CA ALA A 193 20.53 -3.90 -12.31
C ALA A 193 19.89 -5.21 -12.82
N GLU A 194 20.37 -6.37 -12.34
CA GLU A 194 19.83 -7.69 -12.70
C GLU A 194 18.56 -8.01 -11.89
N LEU A 195 18.52 -7.57 -10.63
CA LEU A 195 17.33 -7.58 -9.76
C LEU A 195 16.24 -6.64 -10.31
N ALA A 196 16.59 -5.43 -10.75
CA ALA A 196 15.65 -4.52 -11.41
C ALA A 196 15.06 -5.10 -12.71
N GLY A 197 15.81 -5.98 -13.39
CA GLY A 197 15.33 -6.73 -14.55
C GLY A 197 14.51 -7.98 -14.20
N LYS A 198 14.81 -8.64 -13.07
CA LYS A 198 14.17 -9.90 -12.65
C LYS A 198 13.03 -9.73 -11.67
N VAL A 199 13.05 -8.69 -10.82
CA VAL A 199 12.10 -8.50 -9.71
C VAL A 199 11.58 -7.07 -9.59
N GLY A 200 12.19 -6.09 -10.28
CA GLY A 200 11.77 -4.67 -10.28
C GLY A 200 12.08 -3.91 -8.97
N PHE A 201 12.81 -4.50 -8.04
CA PHE A 201 13.17 -3.83 -6.79
C PHE A 201 14.24 -2.76 -7.03
N ARG A 202 13.93 -1.50 -6.75
CA ARG A 202 14.90 -0.44 -6.48
C ARG A 202 14.85 -0.14 -4.98
N VAL A 203 15.83 -0.60 -4.26
CA VAL A 203 16.05 -0.14 -2.88
C VAL A 203 16.57 1.31 -2.97
N HIS A 204 15.73 2.29 -2.68
CA HIS A 204 16.21 3.63 -2.38
C HIS A 204 16.93 3.60 -1.03
N ARG A 205 18.25 3.32 -1.05
CA ARG A 205 19.10 3.62 0.11
C ARG A 205 19.03 5.12 0.34
N ALA A 206 18.41 5.53 1.44
CA ALA A 206 18.57 6.88 1.95
C ALA A 206 20.09 7.13 2.07
N ALA A 207 20.59 8.18 1.39
CA ALA A 207 21.96 8.59 1.50
C ALA A 207 22.29 8.75 3.00
N ARG A 208 23.23 7.96 3.51
CA ARG A 208 23.79 8.20 4.83
C ARG A 208 24.60 9.48 4.68
N ASP A 209 24.11 10.59 5.23
CA ASP A 209 24.92 11.77 5.46
C ASP A 209 26.14 11.32 6.27
N GLN A 210 27.32 11.44 5.63
CA GLN A 210 28.60 11.34 6.30
C GLN A 210 28.86 12.70 6.93
N GLU A 211 28.78 12.77 8.23
CA GLU A 211 29.58 13.64 9.08
C GLU A 211 30.22 12.82 10.20
#